data_057eb661bd4eb98fd05236bccbc30a03
#
_entry.id   057eb661bd4eb98fd05236bccbc30a03
#
_cell.length_a   1.000
_cell.length_b   1.000
_cell.length_c   1.000
_cell.angle_alpha   90.00
_cell.angle_beta   90.00
_cell.angle_gamma   90.00
#
_symmetry.space_group_name_H-M   'P 1'
#
loop_
_entity.id
_entity.type
_entity.pdbx_description
1 polymer ?
#
loop_
_entity_poly.entity_id
_entity_poly.type
_entity_poly.pdbx_seq_one_letter_code
_entity_poly.pdbx_strand_id
1 'polypeptide(L)'
;MKNLYLTFFTILFAFSLNAQIVVFHPVKVPNSEIEKFIEIETNYSKKSAQDAVNKGNLEGWALLRRFNPGPDGYNFMWVNVYKDVKTVVEKGSWWGNSEKTLGIKPSVLYDYGKDIVADRRYYYEMKLQLNGNDSPEFVIFNFTTPDDVDAMIDQTKKYVMPHFSKKMKSSGMVGWGLGTKITPQGEEFSSVMTYDSYDSLENVMLHLAGKGVIEGLPFDKLTPVDWTMRPVMQVISVTDPRQ
;
A
#
# COMPACT_ATOMS: atom_id res chain seq x y z
N MET A 1 30.06 -25.83 0.06
CA MET A 1 28.66 -25.77 0.41
C MET A 1 28.29 -24.33 0.72
N LYS A 2 28.19 -23.53 -0.30
CA LYS A 2 27.70 -22.15 -0.28
C LYS A 2 26.83 -22.07 -1.52
N ASN A 3 25.57 -21.74 -1.40
CA ASN A 3 24.55 -21.36 -2.38
C ASN A 3 23.25 -22.11 -2.10
N LEU A 4 22.52 -21.64 -1.08
CA LEU A 4 21.10 -22.03 -0.93
C LEU A 4 20.29 -21.01 -0.09
N TYR A 5 20.51 -19.70 -0.31
CA TYR A 5 19.65 -18.66 0.30
C TYR A 5 19.41 -17.51 -0.68
N LEU A 6 19.07 -17.83 -1.93
CA LEU A 6 18.70 -16.78 -2.89
C LEU A 6 17.50 -17.22 -3.73
N THR A 7 16.42 -17.54 -3.09
CA THR A 7 15.13 -17.67 -3.79
C THR A 7 14.06 -17.64 -2.72
N PHE A 8 13.39 -16.50 -2.50
CA PHE A 8 12.04 -16.42 -1.97
C PHE A 8 11.71 -15.01 -1.45
N PHE A 9 11.69 -14.03 -2.35
CA PHE A 9 11.03 -12.76 -1.98
C PHE A 9 10.24 -12.22 -3.18
N THR A 10 9.38 -13.04 -3.74
CA THR A 10 8.63 -12.70 -4.93
C THR A 10 7.18 -13.08 -4.78
N ILE A 11 6.45 -12.54 -3.82
CA ILE A 11 4.99 -12.68 -3.85
C ILE A 11 4.36 -11.62 -2.92
N LEU A 12 4.39 -10.36 -3.30
CA LEU A 12 3.39 -9.45 -2.75
C LEU A 12 2.23 -9.23 -3.72
N PHE A 13 2.36 -9.66 -5.00
CA PHE A 13 1.34 -9.37 -6.00
C PHE A 13 1.25 -10.38 -7.17
N ALA A 14 1.64 -11.64 -6.99
CA ALA A 14 1.50 -12.66 -8.03
C ALA A 14 0.20 -13.47 -7.86
N PHE A 15 -0.94 -12.80 -7.65
CA PHE A 15 -2.24 -13.50 -7.67
C PHE A 15 -3.14 -12.95 -8.76
N SER A 16 -3.80 -13.91 -9.41
CA SER A 16 -4.88 -13.74 -10.40
C SER A 16 -5.68 -12.46 -10.17
N LEU A 17 -6.08 -11.82 -11.26
CA LEU A 17 -7.07 -10.73 -11.38
C LEU A 17 -8.44 -11.10 -10.75
N ASN A 18 -8.47 -11.37 -9.45
CA ASN A 18 -9.67 -11.38 -8.65
C ASN A 18 -9.62 -10.11 -7.80
N ALA A 19 -10.57 -9.24 -8.01
CA ALA A 19 -10.91 -8.01 -7.31
C ALA A 19 -10.29 -7.85 -5.90
N GLN A 20 -8.95 -7.76 -5.82
CA GLN A 20 -8.22 -7.60 -4.56
C GLN A 20 -8.59 -6.27 -3.93
N ILE A 21 -8.90 -6.28 -2.64
CA ILE A 21 -9.28 -5.08 -1.91
C ILE A 21 -8.09 -4.59 -1.08
N VAL A 22 -7.68 -3.37 -1.33
CA VAL A 22 -6.68 -2.67 -0.52
C VAL A 22 -7.40 -1.68 0.40
N VAL A 23 -7.08 -1.74 1.68
CA VAL A 23 -7.67 -0.88 2.71
C VAL A 23 -6.58 0.00 3.30
N PHE A 24 -6.72 1.30 3.11
CA PHE A 24 -5.87 2.32 3.72
C PHE A 24 -6.50 2.80 5.03
N HIS A 25 -5.70 2.87 6.07
CA HIS A 25 -6.13 3.37 7.37
C HIS A 25 -5.07 4.37 7.87
N PRO A 26 -5.22 5.67 7.53
CA PRO A 26 -4.29 6.70 7.97
C PRO A 26 -4.34 6.88 9.49
N VAL A 27 -3.20 7.20 10.08
CA VAL A 27 -3.10 7.46 11.52
C VAL A 27 -2.15 8.61 11.79
N LYS A 28 -2.54 9.47 12.73
CA LYS A 28 -1.72 10.55 13.27
C LYS A 28 -1.16 10.11 14.62
N VAL A 29 0.17 10.01 14.69
CA VAL A 29 0.92 9.64 15.89
C VAL A 29 1.70 10.86 16.37
N PRO A 30 1.55 11.31 17.62
CA PRO A 30 2.36 12.37 18.20
C PRO A 30 3.85 12.05 18.15
N ASN A 31 4.71 13.04 17.98
CA ASN A 31 6.15 12.85 17.88
C ASN A 31 6.74 12.11 19.11
N SER A 32 6.20 12.35 20.29
CA SER A 32 6.62 11.68 21.54
C SER A 32 6.30 10.17 21.56
N GLU A 33 5.36 9.72 20.75
CA GLU A 33 4.89 8.34 20.75
C GLU A 33 5.38 7.51 19.55
N ILE A 34 6.10 8.13 18.60
CA ILE A 34 6.51 7.48 17.33
C ILE A 34 7.34 6.23 17.59
N GLU A 35 8.34 6.29 18.47
CA GLU A 35 9.23 5.14 18.73
C GLU A 35 8.45 3.97 19.32
N LYS A 36 7.62 4.24 20.34
CA LYS A 36 6.76 3.21 20.96
C LYS A 36 5.75 2.65 19.98
N PHE A 37 5.15 3.48 19.15
CA PHE A 37 4.21 3.05 18.11
C PHE A 37 4.88 2.08 17.13
N ILE A 38 6.05 2.45 16.59
CA ILE A 38 6.80 1.59 15.67
C ILE A 38 7.18 0.28 16.35
N GLU A 39 7.63 0.32 17.61
CA GLU A 39 7.97 -0.89 18.38
C GLU A 39 6.78 -1.84 18.51
N ILE A 40 5.60 -1.33 18.87
CA ILE A 40 4.37 -2.13 18.98
C ILE A 40 4.00 -2.74 17.63
N GLU A 41 3.99 -1.93 16.59
CA GLU A 41 3.59 -2.35 15.26
C GLU A 41 4.55 -3.41 14.67
N THR A 42 5.85 -3.23 14.83
CA THR A 42 6.84 -4.15 14.25
C THR A 42 7.00 -5.44 15.04
N ASN A 43 6.90 -5.39 16.37
CA ASN A 43 7.16 -6.56 17.23
C ASN A 43 5.90 -7.37 17.56
N TYR A 44 4.71 -6.75 17.53
CA TYR A 44 3.46 -7.40 17.95
C TYR A 44 2.40 -7.39 16.83
N SER A 45 2.06 -6.23 16.27
CA SER A 45 1.02 -6.13 15.25
C SER A 45 1.39 -6.93 13.99
N LYS A 46 2.66 -6.87 13.54
CA LYS A 46 3.14 -7.71 12.43
C LYS A 46 2.90 -9.20 12.68
N LYS A 47 3.12 -9.71 13.91
CA LYS A 47 2.90 -11.13 14.21
C LYS A 47 1.43 -11.52 14.13
N SER A 48 0.53 -10.66 14.63
CA SER A 48 -0.91 -10.87 14.50
C SER A 48 -1.36 -10.82 13.05
N ALA A 49 -0.81 -9.90 12.27
CA ALA A 49 -1.07 -9.79 10.84
C ALA A 49 -0.53 -11.02 10.07
N GLN A 50 0.67 -11.50 10.40
CA GLN A 50 1.26 -12.69 9.80
C GLN A 50 0.41 -13.94 10.06
N ASP A 51 -0.10 -14.11 11.28
CA ASP A 51 -1.04 -15.19 11.59
C ASP A 51 -2.32 -15.09 10.74
N ALA A 52 -2.83 -13.86 10.52
CA ALA A 52 -3.98 -13.64 9.65
C ALA A 52 -3.68 -13.96 8.18
N VAL A 53 -2.48 -13.63 7.68
CA VAL A 53 -2.01 -13.99 6.33
C VAL A 53 -1.92 -15.52 6.20
N ASN A 54 -1.28 -16.20 7.15
CA ASN A 54 -1.13 -17.65 7.12
C ASN A 54 -2.47 -18.40 7.13
N LYS A 55 -3.50 -17.81 7.76
CA LYS A 55 -4.88 -18.34 7.78
C LYS A 55 -5.74 -17.93 6.58
N GLY A 56 -5.22 -17.12 5.67
CA GLY A 56 -5.98 -16.60 4.52
C GLY A 56 -7.05 -15.55 4.87
N ASN A 57 -6.94 -14.93 6.05
CA ASN A 57 -7.78 -13.81 6.45
C ASN A 57 -7.29 -12.47 5.86
N LEU A 58 -6.00 -12.41 5.52
CA LEU A 58 -5.34 -11.34 4.79
C LEU A 58 -4.50 -11.94 3.64
N GLU A 59 -4.26 -11.16 2.60
CA GLU A 59 -3.21 -11.43 1.61
C GLU A 59 -1.90 -10.71 1.99
N GLY A 60 -1.99 -9.57 2.71
CA GLY A 60 -0.84 -8.83 3.19
C GLY A 60 -1.22 -7.70 4.13
N TRP A 61 -0.24 -7.28 4.93
CA TRP A 61 -0.30 -6.11 5.80
C TRP A 61 1.00 -5.33 5.72
N ALA A 62 0.89 -4.00 5.79
CA ALA A 62 2.03 -3.11 5.87
C ALA A 62 1.78 -1.95 6.84
N LEU A 63 2.84 -1.52 7.53
CA LEU A 63 2.95 -0.22 8.18
C LEU A 63 3.81 0.68 7.31
N LEU A 64 3.27 1.82 6.93
CA LEU A 64 3.96 2.84 6.16
C LEU A 64 4.10 4.12 6.98
N ARG A 65 5.23 4.81 6.82
CA ARG A 65 5.50 6.12 7.40
C ARG A 65 5.57 7.17 6.31
N ARG A 66 4.84 8.26 6.45
CA ARG A 66 4.86 9.36 5.48
C ARG A 66 6.21 10.06 5.50
N PHE A 67 6.83 10.21 4.35
CA PHE A 67 8.01 11.02 4.17
C PHE A 67 7.61 12.50 4.17
N ASN A 68 8.28 13.30 4.98
CA ASN A 68 8.05 14.73 5.11
C ASN A 68 6.56 15.11 5.37
N PRO A 69 5.93 14.60 6.45
CA PRO A 69 4.54 14.91 6.75
C PRO A 69 4.38 16.38 7.16
N GLY A 70 3.25 17.00 6.77
CA GLY A 70 2.85 18.28 7.30
C GLY A 70 2.40 18.17 8.77
N PRO A 71 2.29 19.29 9.51
CA PRO A 71 2.01 19.29 10.96
C PRO A 71 0.63 18.73 11.31
N ASP A 72 -0.35 18.88 10.42
CA ASP A 72 -1.74 18.53 10.69
C ASP A 72 -2.22 17.23 10.01
N GLY A 73 -1.37 16.65 9.15
CA GLY A 73 -1.71 15.43 8.44
C GLY A 73 -1.37 14.14 9.21
N TYR A 74 -1.88 13.00 8.70
CA TYR A 74 -1.42 11.69 9.15
C TYR A 74 0.08 11.52 8.82
N ASN A 75 0.81 10.82 9.68
CA ASN A 75 2.22 10.50 9.49
C ASN A 75 2.50 9.00 9.34
N PHE A 76 1.50 8.15 9.61
CA PHE A 76 1.55 6.72 9.35
C PHE A 76 0.29 6.24 8.62
N MET A 77 0.37 5.06 8.02
CA MET A 77 -0.74 4.40 7.37
C MET A 77 -0.60 2.89 7.54
N TRP A 78 -1.65 2.25 8.04
CA TRP A 78 -1.80 0.81 7.88
C TRP A 78 -2.40 0.50 6.51
N VAL A 79 -1.82 -0.48 5.84
CA VAL A 79 -2.34 -1.02 4.59
C VAL A 79 -2.70 -2.48 4.82
N ASN A 80 -3.95 -2.85 4.55
CA ASN A 80 -4.41 -4.23 4.62
C ASN A 80 -4.85 -4.65 3.23
N VAL A 81 -4.40 -5.81 2.80
CA VAL A 81 -4.74 -6.39 1.50
C VAL A 81 -5.58 -7.63 1.71
N TYR A 82 -6.74 -7.68 1.08
CA TYR A 82 -7.69 -8.79 1.14
C TYR A 82 -7.92 -9.37 -0.26
N LYS A 83 -8.23 -10.65 -0.30
CA LYS A 83 -8.51 -11.35 -1.54
C LYS A 83 -9.70 -10.76 -2.31
N ASP A 84 -10.77 -10.40 -1.59
CA ASP A 84 -12.04 -9.94 -2.14
C ASP A 84 -12.90 -9.23 -1.08
N VAL A 85 -14.01 -8.65 -1.50
CA VAL A 85 -14.99 -7.95 -0.63
C VAL A 85 -15.54 -8.88 0.46
N LYS A 86 -15.81 -10.17 0.12
CA LYS A 86 -16.33 -11.13 1.09
C LYS A 86 -15.34 -11.32 2.24
N THR A 87 -14.07 -11.48 1.91
CA THR A 87 -13.00 -11.62 2.92
C THR A 87 -12.89 -10.39 3.81
N VAL A 88 -13.02 -9.18 3.24
CA VAL A 88 -13.04 -7.94 4.04
C VAL A 88 -14.17 -7.96 5.07
N VAL A 89 -15.38 -8.30 4.63
CA VAL A 89 -16.58 -8.28 5.50
C VAL A 89 -16.48 -9.35 6.60
N GLU A 90 -16.07 -10.55 6.25
CA GLU A 90 -16.05 -11.69 7.19
C GLU A 90 -14.80 -11.70 8.10
N LYS A 91 -13.67 -11.18 7.63
CA LYS A 91 -12.34 -11.30 8.28
C LYS A 91 -11.68 -9.97 8.59
N GLY A 92 -12.33 -8.86 8.31
CA GLY A 92 -11.77 -7.51 8.49
C GLY A 92 -11.38 -7.15 9.93
N SER A 93 -11.78 -7.93 10.94
CA SER A 93 -11.40 -7.75 12.35
C SER A 93 -10.28 -8.71 12.79
N TRP A 94 -9.37 -9.07 11.90
CA TRP A 94 -8.29 -10.02 12.13
C TRP A 94 -7.39 -9.67 13.34
N TRP A 95 -7.22 -8.39 13.66
CA TRP A 95 -6.43 -7.94 14.83
C TRP A 95 -6.98 -8.47 16.17
N GLY A 96 -8.24 -8.87 16.22
CA GLY A 96 -8.85 -9.50 17.38
C GLY A 96 -8.22 -10.85 17.78
N ASN A 97 -7.32 -11.41 16.94
CA ASN A 97 -6.61 -12.66 17.20
C ASN A 97 -5.40 -12.49 18.14
N SER A 98 -5.03 -11.27 18.55
CA SER A 98 -3.81 -10.98 19.29
C SER A 98 -3.73 -11.75 20.62
N GLU A 99 -4.82 -11.96 21.33
CA GLU A 99 -4.85 -12.75 22.56
C GLU A 99 -4.44 -14.21 22.30
N LYS A 100 -4.94 -14.80 21.22
CA LYS A 100 -4.59 -16.17 20.82
C LYS A 100 -3.15 -16.29 20.30
N THR A 101 -2.69 -15.30 19.56
CA THR A 101 -1.40 -15.31 18.86
C THR A 101 -0.25 -14.90 19.77
N LEU A 102 -0.48 -13.94 20.66
CA LEU A 102 0.54 -13.28 21.48
C LEU A 102 0.29 -13.42 22.99
N GLY A 103 -0.86 -13.92 23.43
CA GLY A 103 -1.27 -13.90 24.81
C GLY A 103 -1.66 -12.51 25.35
N ILE A 104 -1.85 -11.53 24.44
CA ILE A 104 -2.13 -10.13 24.79
C ILE A 104 -3.53 -9.78 24.25
N LYS A 105 -4.41 -9.30 25.17
CA LYS A 105 -5.75 -8.86 24.77
C LYS A 105 -5.67 -7.70 23.77
N PRO A 106 -6.54 -7.65 22.74
CA PRO A 106 -6.58 -6.55 21.79
C PRO A 106 -6.72 -5.17 22.46
N SER A 107 -7.51 -5.08 23.53
CA SER A 107 -7.71 -3.84 24.30
C SER A 107 -6.45 -3.34 25.02
N VAL A 108 -5.46 -4.20 25.22
CA VAL A 108 -4.16 -3.84 25.82
C VAL A 108 -3.15 -3.54 24.72
N LEU A 109 -3.06 -4.42 23.71
CA LEU A 109 -2.08 -4.28 22.64
C LEU A 109 -2.32 -3.01 21.81
N TYR A 110 -3.57 -2.70 21.52
CA TYR A 110 -3.98 -1.56 20.67
C TYR A 110 -4.46 -0.34 21.46
N ASP A 111 -4.13 -0.28 22.76
CA ASP A 111 -4.29 0.94 23.55
C ASP A 111 -3.12 1.88 23.29
N TYR A 112 -3.17 2.58 22.17
CA TYR A 112 -2.17 3.59 21.82
C TYR A 112 -2.32 4.90 22.59
N GLY A 113 -3.29 4.97 23.51
CA GLY A 113 -3.64 6.21 24.19
C GLY A 113 -4.51 7.14 23.34
N LYS A 114 -5.05 8.16 23.98
CA LYS A 114 -6.02 9.09 23.37
C LYS A 114 -5.43 10.09 22.38
N ASP A 115 -4.11 10.21 22.34
CA ASP A 115 -3.43 11.19 21.48
C ASP A 115 -3.03 10.62 20.10
N ILE A 116 -3.16 9.30 19.91
CA ILE A 116 -3.01 8.65 18.59
C ILE A 116 -4.39 8.55 17.96
N VAL A 117 -4.54 9.22 16.80
CA VAL A 117 -5.83 9.34 16.13
C VAL A 117 -5.79 8.56 14.82
N ALA A 118 -6.58 7.49 14.77
CA ALA A 118 -6.84 6.77 13.53
C ALA A 118 -8.01 7.42 12.78
N ASP A 119 -7.81 7.65 11.50
CA ASP A 119 -8.82 8.18 10.58
C ASP A 119 -9.77 7.07 10.11
N ARG A 120 -10.63 7.36 9.16
CA ARG A 120 -11.49 6.38 8.48
C ARG A 120 -10.67 5.42 7.66
N ARG A 121 -11.25 4.26 7.37
CA ARG A 121 -10.69 3.30 6.43
C ARG A 121 -11.20 3.59 5.03
N TYR A 122 -10.28 3.58 4.06
CA TYR A 122 -10.58 3.81 2.64
C TYR A 122 -10.33 2.52 1.87
N TYR A 123 -11.35 2.02 1.19
CA TYR A 123 -11.34 0.72 0.52
C TYR A 123 -11.27 0.93 -0.99
N TYR A 124 -10.26 0.35 -1.62
CA TYR A 124 -10.06 0.37 -3.06
C TYR A 124 -10.05 -1.04 -3.63
N GLU A 125 -10.75 -1.23 -4.73
CA GLU A 125 -10.69 -2.45 -5.54
C GLU A 125 -9.62 -2.29 -6.61
N MET A 126 -8.63 -3.19 -6.63
CA MET A 126 -7.56 -3.14 -7.59
C MET A 126 -8.05 -3.59 -8.97
N LYS A 127 -7.78 -2.76 -9.98
CA LYS A 127 -8.17 -2.97 -11.38
C LYS A 127 -7.00 -3.36 -12.25
N LEU A 128 -5.82 -2.77 -12.01
CA LEU A 128 -4.60 -3.01 -12.78
C LEU A 128 -3.41 -3.14 -11.82
N GLN A 129 -2.48 -4.06 -12.13
CA GLN A 129 -1.25 -4.25 -11.35
C GLN A 129 -0.07 -4.69 -12.23
N LEU A 130 1.12 -4.25 -11.87
CA LEU A 130 2.40 -4.75 -12.33
C LEU A 130 3.26 -5.09 -11.12
N ASN A 131 3.85 -6.28 -11.13
CA ASN A 131 4.67 -6.77 -10.03
C ASN A 131 6.11 -6.94 -10.50
N GLY A 132 7.04 -6.39 -9.73
CA GLY A 132 8.44 -6.67 -9.83
C GLY A 132 8.86 -7.82 -8.90
N ASN A 133 10.17 -8.04 -8.81
CA ASN A 133 10.74 -9.17 -8.07
C ASN A 133 11.32 -8.76 -6.71
N ASP A 134 11.38 -7.45 -6.42
CA ASP A 134 12.05 -6.92 -5.24
C ASP A 134 11.04 -6.30 -4.26
N SER A 135 11.42 -6.21 -2.99
CA SER A 135 10.61 -5.57 -1.96
C SER A 135 10.70 -4.06 -2.05
N PRO A 136 9.58 -3.33 -1.93
CA PRO A 136 9.62 -1.88 -1.91
C PRO A 136 10.20 -1.35 -0.59
N GLU A 137 11.01 -0.29 -0.69
CA GLU A 137 11.37 0.56 0.44
C GLU A 137 10.51 1.81 0.53
N PHE A 138 10.03 2.29 -0.62
CA PHE A 138 9.17 3.47 -0.71
C PHE A 138 8.01 3.26 -1.69
N VAL A 139 6.91 3.97 -1.42
CA VAL A 139 5.71 3.96 -2.28
C VAL A 139 5.23 5.39 -2.46
N ILE A 140 4.94 5.80 -3.69
CA ILE A 140 4.15 6.98 -3.99
C ILE A 140 2.71 6.53 -4.16
N PHE A 141 1.78 7.09 -3.40
CA PHE A 141 0.36 6.98 -3.72
C PHE A 141 -0.07 8.24 -4.47
N ASN A 142 -0.80 8.07 -5.56
CA ASN A 142 -1.32 9.17 -6.36
C ASN A 142 -2.84 9.06 -6.35
N PHE A 143 -3.52 10.10 -5.86
CA PHE A 143 -4.97 10.14 -5.75
C PHE A 143 -5.55 11.17 -6.72
N THR A 144 -6.58 10.79 -7.48
CA THR A 144 -7.28 11.66 -8.44
C THR A 144 -8.75 11.29 -8.53
N THR A 145 -9.57 12.26 -8.95
CA THR A 145 -10.98 12.06 -9.27
C THR A 145 -11.19 12.44 -10.74
N PRO A 146 -10.93 11.51 -11.69
CA PRO A 146 -11.12 11.77 -13.10
C PRO A 146 -12.62 11.88 -13.43
N ASP A 147 -12.95 12.64 -14.48
CA ASP A 147 -14.32 12.76 -14.98
C ASP A 147 -14.84 11.44 -15.52
N ASP A 148 -13.97 10.61 -16.11
CA ASP A 148 -14.29 9.29 -16.65
C ASP A 148 -13.28 8.27 -16.15
N VAL A 149 -13.69 7.47 -15.14
CA VAL A 149 -12.88 6.44 -14.50
C VAL A 149 -12.55 5.29 -15.46
N ASP A 150 -13.53 4.87 -16.27
CA ASP A 150 -13.35 3.73 -17.20
C ASP A 150 -12.40 4.12 -18.33
N ALA A 151 -12.51 5.32 -18.87
CA ALA A 151 -11.58 5.84 -19.86
C ALA A 151 -10.14 5.93 -19.29
N MET A 152 -9.97 6.36 -18.03
CA MET A 152 -8.67 6.38 -17.38
C MET A 152 -8.08 4.97 -17.22
N ILE A 153 -8.88 3.99 -16.82
CA ILE A 153 -8.44 2.57 -16.70
C ILE A 153 -7.98 2.05 -18.07
N ASP A 154 -8.78 2.27 -19.12
CA ASP A 154 -8.47 1.79 -20.48
C ASP A 154 -7.21 2.43 -21.05
N GLN A 155 -7.04 3.75 -20.89
CA GLN A 155 -5.84 4.47 -21.32
C GLN A 155 -4.60 4.00 -20.55
N THR A 156 -4.75 3.81 -19.23
CA THR A 156 -3.68 3.31 -18.37
C THR A 156 -3.25 1.90 -18.77
N LYS A 157 -4.20 1.01 -19.01
CA LYS A 157 -3.95 -0.35 -19.49
C LYS A 157 -3.25 -0.35 -20.85
N LYS A 158 -3.64 0.56 -21.76
CA LYS A 158 -3.14 0.61 -23.12
C LYS A 158 -1.76 1.27 -23.24
N TYR A 159 -1.48 2.31 -22.46
CA TYR A 159 -0.30 3.15 -22.64
C TYR A 159 0.67 3.12 -21.45
N VAL A 160 0.16 3.17 -20.21
CA VAL A 160 1.01 3.23 -19.01
C VAL A 160 1.59 1.86 -18.68
N MET A 161 0.76 0.83 -18.57
CA MET A 161 1.22 -0.52 -18.19
C MET A 161 2.33 -1.06 -19.10
N PRO A 162 2.23 -1.03 -20.45
CA PRO A 162 3.30 -1.53 -21.30
C PRO A 162 4.59 -0.73 -21.18
N HIS A 163 4.48 0.59 -20.98
CA HIS A 163 5.62 1.47 -20.78
C HIS A 163 6.33 1.16 -19.46
N PHE A 164 5.58 1.09 -18.36
CA PHE A 164 6.11 0.79 -17.03
C PHE A 164 6.70 -0.63 -16.99
N SER A 165 5.99 -1.63 -17.49
CA SER A 165 6.50 -3.00 -17.56
C SER A 165 7.87 -3.11 -18.22
N LYS A 166 8.10 -2.32 -19.29
CA LYS A 166 9.39 -2.30 -19.99
C LYS A 166 10.49 -1.62 -19.19
N LYS A 167 10.15 -0.59 -18.39
CA LYS A 167 11.11 0.27 -17.69
C LYS A 167 11.31 -0.03 -16.20
N MET A 168 10.41 -0.79 -15.58
CA MET A 168 10.42 -1.06 -14.13
C MET A 168 11.82 -1.39 -13.62
N LYS A 169 12.44 -2.44 -14.17
CA LYS A 169 13.74 -2.93 -13.69
C LYS A 169 14.86 -1.89 -13.77
N SER A 170 14.89 -1.07 -14.82
CA SER A 170 15.94 -0.08 -15.02
C SER A 170 15.72 1.22 -14.25
N SER A 171 14.53 1.42 -13.69
CA SER A 171 14.15 2.61 -12.93
C SER A 171 14.00 2.37 -11.44
N GLY A 172 14.34 1.17 -10.95
CA GLY A 172 14.15 0.78 -9.55
C GLY A 172 12.69 0.69 -9.12
N MET A 173 11.74 0.69 -10.07
CA MET A 173 10.33 0.44 -9.76
C MET A 173 10.13 -1.05 -9.52
N VAL A 174 9.55 -1.42 -8.38
CA VAL A 174 9.34 -2.80 -7.96
C VAL A 174 7.87 -3.21 -7.93
N GLY A 175 6.97 -2.27 -8.14
CA GLY A 175 5.54 -2.54 -8.23
C GLY A 175 4.76 -1.31 -8.66
N TRP A 176 3.60 -1.55 -9.28
CA TRP A 176 2.67 -0.50 -9.69
C TRP A 176 1.24 -1.04 -9.71
N GLY A 177 0.26 -0.18 -9.42
CA GLY A 177 -1.14 -0.57 -9.59
C GLY A 177 -2.09 0.61 -9.63
N LEU A 178 -3.33 0.32 -10.08
CA LEU A 178 -4.45 1.24 -10.10
C LEU A 178 -5.66 0.59 -9.45
N GLY A 179 -6.30 1.30 -8.53
CA GLY A 179 -7.53 0.88 -7.86
C GLY A 179 -8.60 1.95 -7.87
N THR A 180 -9.86 1.52 -7.80
CA THR A 180 -11.03 2.39 -7.70
C THR A 180 -11.66 2.32 -6.32
N LYS A 181 -12.07 3.47 -5.78
CA LYS A 181 -12.62 3.55 -4.41
C LYS A 181 -13.99 2.89 -4.32
N ILE A 182 -14.16 2.02 -3.32
CA ILE A 182 -15.43 1.42 -2.96
C ILE A 182 -16.14 2.26 -1.89
N THR A 183 -15.42 2.61 -0.81
CA THR A 183 -15.99 3.34 0.33
C THR A 183 -14.88 4.05 1.13
N PRO A 184 -15.16 5.16 1.88
CA PRO A 184 -16.43 5.88 1.84
C PRO A 184 -16.65 6.56 0.50
N GLN A 185 -17.90 6.70 0.08
CA GLN A 185 -18.27 7.48 -1.10
C GLN A 185 -18.23 8.98 -0.78
N GLY A 186 -18.19 9.82 -1.83
CA GLY A 186 -18.08 11.26 -1.72
C GLY A 186 -16.66 11.78 -1.98
N GLU A 187 -16.37 13.02 -1.59
CA GLU A 187 -15.15 13.74 -1.96
C GLU A 187 -13.92 13.36 -1.12
N GLU A 188 -14.11 12.67 0.01
CA GLU A 188 -13.01 12.24 0.88
C GLU A 188 -12.18 11.18 0.18
N PHE A 189 -10.91 11.40 0.00
CA PHE A 189 -10.02 10.63 -0.85
C PHE A 189 -10.60 10.44 -2.26
N SER A 190 -9.77 10.43 -3.22
CA SER A 190 -10.18 10.44 -4.64
C SER A 190 -10.76 9.10 -5.10
N SER A 191 -11.56 9.12 -6.15
CA SER A 191 -12.23 7.94 -6.71
C SER A 191 -11.25 6.92 -7.31
N VAL A 192 -10.08 7.39 -7.75
CA VAL A 192 -9.00 6.54 -8.28
C VAL A 192 -7.72 6.76 -7.48
N MET A 193 -7.02 5.69 -7.23
CA MET A 193 -5.68 5.66 -6.64
C MET A 193 -4.75 4.86 -7.52
N THR A 194 -3.52 5.37 -7.75
CA THR A 194 -2.40 4.55 -8.21
C THR A 194 -1.32 4.48 -7.15
N TYR A 195 -0.54 3.41 -7.17
CA TYR A 195 0.68 3.33 -6.38
C TYR A 195 1.88 3.00 -7.28
N ASP A 196 3.01 3.62 -6.94
CA ASP A 196 4.30 3.41 -7.58
C ASP A 196 5.29 3.00 -6.50
N SER A 197 5.73 1.74 -6.49
CA SER A 197 6.63 1.20 -5.46
C SER A 197 8.07 1.16 -5.97
N TYR A 198 9.01 1.57 -5.12
CA TYR A 198 10.43 1.71 -5.45
C TYR A 198 11.34 1.06 -4.41
N ASP A 199 12.52 0.62 -4.87
CA ASP A 199 13.62 0.09 -4.06
C ASP A 199 14.39 1.17 -3.29
N SER A 200 14.22 2.46 -3.61
CA SER A 200 14.97 3.56 -2.98
C SER A 200 14.24 4.90 -3.05
N LEU A 201 14.60 5.81 -2.14
CA LEU A 201 14.13 7.19 -2.17
C LEU A 201 14.65 7.96 -3.39
N GLU A 202 15.86 7.64 -3.86
CA GLU A 202 16.43 8.27 -5.06
C GLU A 202 15.54 8.03 -6.28
N ASN A 203 15.11 6.79 -6.50
CA ASN A 203 14.24 6.43 -7.63
C ASN A 203 12.84 7.06 -7.51
N VAL A 204 12.32 7.23 -6.29
CA VAL A 204 11.12 8.04 -6.03
C VAL A 204 11.30 9.48 -6.48
N MET A 205 12.41 10.11 -6.09
CA MET A 205 12.69 11.51 -6.44
C MET A 205 12.90 11.69 -7.95
N LEU A 206 13.53 10.73 -8.62
CA LEU A 206 13.67 10.72 -10.08
C LEU A 206 12.29 10.65 -10.75
N HIS A 207 11.39 9.75 -10.28
CA HIS A 207 10.01 9.69 -10.79
C HIS A 207 9.30 11.05 -10.64
N LEU A 208 9.34 11.64 -9.46
CA LEU A 208 8.67 12.92 -9.19
C LEU A 208 9.25 14.07 -9.99
N ALA A 209 10.52 13.98 -10.39
CA ALA A 209 11.20 14.91 -11.29
C ALA A 209 10.94 14.63 -12.80
N GLY A 210 10.03 13.71 -13.13
CA GLY A 210 9.70 13.35 -14.52
C GLY A 210 10.76 12.49 -15.21
N LYS A 211 11.62 11.81 -14.43
CA LYS A 211 12.72 10.96 -14.93
C LYS A 211 12.42 9.46 -14.65
N GLY A 212 13.36 8.62 -15.01
CA GLY A 212 13.25 7.17 -14.75
C GLY A 212 12.12 6.53 -15.53
N VAL A 213 11.17 5.90 -14.82
CA VAL A 213 10.03 5.23 -15.46
C VAL A 213 9.11 6.18 -16.23
N ILE A 214 9.05 7.46 -15.85
CA ILE A 214 8.19 8.48 -16.47
C ILE A 214 8.73 8.95 -17.83
N GLU A 215 10.04 8.88 -18.03
CA GLU A 215 10.65 9.34 -19.27
C GLU A 215 10.10 8.59 -20.50
N GLY A 216 9.58 9.38 -21.47
CA GLY A 216 9.01 8.84 -22.71
C GLY A 216 7.64 8.18 -22.53
N LEU A 217 6.97 8.36 -21.40
CA LEU A 217 5.56 8.05 -21.26
C LEU A 217 4.75 8.91 -22.25
N PRO A 218 3.84 8.32 -23.06
CA PRO A 218 3.10 9.06 -24.08
C PRO A 218 1.96 9.88 -23.46
N PHE A 219 2.31 10.97 -22.77
CA PHE A 219 1.35 11.86 -22.10
C PHE A 219 0.32 12.45 -23.05
N ASP A 220 0.67 12.63 -24.32
CA ASP A 220 -0.24 13.10 -25.38
C ASP A 220 -1.38 12.13 -25.69
N LYS A 221 -1.30 10.87 -25.22
CA LYS A 221 -2.34 9.84 -25.34
C LYS A 221 -3.17 9.66 -24.08
N LEU A 222 -2.83 10.36 -23.00
CA LEU A 222 -3.51 10.28 -21.73
C LEU A 222 -4.39 11.52 -21.51
N THR A 223 -5.60 11.32 -20.99
CA THR A 223 -6.39 12.44 -20.50
C THR A 223 -5.68 13.04 -19.28
N PRO A 224 -5.43 14.35 -19.27
CA PRO A 224 -4.84 15.01 -18.11
C PRO A 224 -5.72 14.80 -16.87
N VAL A 225 -5.09 14.54 -15.73
CA VAL A 225 -5.77 14.43 -14.44
C VAL A 225 -5.02 15.27 -13.40
N ASP A 226 -5.77 15.88 -12.50
CA ASP A 226 -5.20 16.58 -11.35
C ASP A 226 -5.00 15.59 -10.20
N TRP A 227 -3.75 15.46 -9.78
CA TRP A 227 -3.42 14.66 -8.61
C TRP A 227 -3.70 15.46 -7.34
N THR A 228 -4.78 15.13 -6.65
CA THR A 228 -5.21 15.83 -5.43
C THR A 228 -4.26 15.63 -4.26
N MET A 229 -3.59 14.49 -4.21
CA MET A 229 -2.61 14.15 -3.18
C MET A 229 -1.61 13.13 -3.72
N ARG A 230 -0.32 13.35 -3.43
CA ARG A 230 0.79 12.46 -3.83
C ARG A 230 1.75 12.19 -2.67
N PRO A 231 1.32 11.54 -1.58
CA PRO A 231 2.21 11.23 -0.46
C PRO A 231 3.25 10.19 -0.85
N VAL A 232 4.50 10.45 -0.45
CA VAL A 232 5.58 9.46 -0.45
C VAL A 232 5.56 8.77 0.90
N MET A 233 5.56 7.44 0.89
CA MET A 233 5.51 6.61 2.09
C MET A 233 6.75 5.70 2.14
N GLN A 234 7.42 5.68 3.28
CA GLN A 234 8.46 4.71 3.59
C GLN A 234 7.82 3.43 4.14
N VAL A 235 8.27 2.28 3.69
CA VAL A 235 7.86 0.99 4.22
C VAL A 235 8.60 0.71 5.51
N ILE A 236 7.87 0.59 6.64
CA ILE A 236 8.46 0.34 7.97
C ILE A 236 8.41 -1.15 8.29
N SER A 237 7.28 -1.79 7.99
CA SER A 237 7.08 -3.22 8.26
C SER A 237 6.06 -3.79 7.31
N VAL A 238 6.27 -5.04 6.90
CA VAL A 238 5.33 -5.82 6.07
C VAL A 238 5.26 -7.25 6.56
N THR A 239 4.16 -7.93 6.28
CA THR A 239 4.06 -9.38 6.46
C THR A 239 4.82 -10.10 5.36
N ASP A 240 5.32 -11.28 5.69
CA ASP A 240 5.88 -12.21 4.73
C ASP A 240 4.75 -12.89 3.92
N PRO A 241 5.06 -13.48 2.75
CA PRO A 241 4.10 -14.31 2.02
C PRO A 241 3.54 -15.42 2.91
N ARG A 242 2.34 -15.92 2.56
CA ARG A 242 1.71 -17.05 3.26
C ARG A 242 2.65 -18.25 3.30
N GLN A 243 2.88 -18.78 4.49
CA GLN A 243 3.69 -19.97 4.75
C GLN A 243 2.84 -21.23 4.70
#